data_1520854e342fbf250d81cef495926686
#
_entry.id   1520854e342fbf250d81cef495926686
#
_cell.length_a   1.000
_cell.length_b   1.000
_cell.length_c   1.000
_cell.angle_alpha   90.00
_cell.angle_beta   90.00
_cell.angle_gamma   90.00
#
_symmetry.space_group_name_H-M   'P 1'
#
loop_
_entity.id
_entity.type
_entity.pdbx_description
1 polymer ?
#
loop_
_entity_poly.entity_id
_entity_poly.type
_entity_poly.pdbx_seq_one_letter_code
_entity_poly.pdbx_strand_id
1 'polypeptide(L)'
;GNNKFQPVYVKDLIDGIIRLLNSKDDQGKIYEFGGPDIMTMKEVYELILKTLEIKRLLIPAPTVAAKLIATFAQLLPDPIITRDLVKILKFDNVVNEKSNTLASLNISAQSSKVIVPTYLK
;
A
#
# COMPACT_ATOMS: atom_id res chain seq x y z
N GLY A 1 10.73 -5.02 8.33
CA GLY A 1 10.33 -3.87 8.17
C GLY A 1 10.73 -2.72 7.26
N ASN A 2 11.71 -2.88 6.35
CA ASN A 2 12.07 -1.79 5.43
C ASN A 2 11.39 -1.92 4.05
N ASN A 3 10.41 -2.78 3.95
CA ASN A 3 9.63 -2.98 2.73
C ASN A 3 8.92 -1.71 2.33
N LYS A 4 8.92 -1.45 1.04
CA LYS A 4 8.31 -0.27 0.45
C LYS A 4 6.93 -0.59 -0.10
N PHE A 5 6.03 0.34 0.11
CA PHE A 5 4.67 0.34 -0.42
C PHE A 5 4.44 1.63 -1.19
N GLN A 6 3.61 1.56 -2.19
CA GLN A 6 3.24 2.72 -3.00
C GLN A 6 1.72 2.86 -2.99
N PRO A 7 1.15 3.46 -1.91
CA PRO A 7 -0.29 3.61 -1.76
C PRO A 7 -0.88 4.43 -2.90
N VAL A 8 -2.03 3.99 -3.42
CA VAL A 8 -2.78 4.72 -4.44
C VAL A 8 -4.11 5.20 -3.86
N TYR A 9 -4.51 6.42 -4.18
CA TYR A 9 -5.81 6.92 -3.82
C TYR A 9 -6.91 6.24 -4.64
N VAL A 10 -7.97 5.81 -3.96
CA VAL A 10 -9.04 5.01 -4.59
C VAL A 10 -9.72 5.71 -5.75
N LYS A 11 -9.86 7.04 -5.72
CA LYS A 11 -10.45 7.79 -6.85
C LYS A 11 -9.53 7.80 -8.06
N ASP A 12 -8.23 7.98 -7.85
CA ASP A 12 -7.25 7.92 -8.95
C ASP A 12 -7.22 6.53 -9.59
N LEU A 13 -7.35 5.47 -8.77
CA LEU A 13 -7.49 4.09 -9.24
C LEU A 13 -8.75 3.92 -10.09
N ILE A 14 -9.90 4.44 -9.62
CA ILE A 14 -11.18 4.37 -10.35
C ILE A 14 -11.09 5.13 -11.67
N ASP A 15 -10.53 6.32 -11.66
CA ASP A 15 -10.36 7.14 -12.88
C ASP A 15 -9.48 6.42 -13.90
N GLY A 16 -8.41 5.75 -13.43
CA GLY A 16 -7.56 4.90 -14.27
C GLY A 16 -8.34 3.75 -14.91
N ILE A 17 -9.13 3.03 -14.12
CA ILE A 17 -9.96 1.92 -14.61
C ILE A 17 -10.99 2.40 -15.65
N ILE A 18 -11.71 3.50 -15.36
CA ILE A 18 -12.71 4.05 -16.28
C ILE A 18 -12.05 4.46 -17.59
N ARG A 19 -10.87 5.09 -17.54
CA ARG A 19 -10.15 5.48 -18.75
C ARG A 19 -9.74 4.29 -19.58
N LEU A 20 -9.23 3.21 -18.96
CA LEU A 20 -8.87 1.98 -19.66
C LEU A 20 -10.07 1.29 -20.31
N LEU A 21 -11.23 1.26 -19.63
CA LEU A 21 -12.46 0.68 -20.18
C LEU A 21 -12.94 1.41 -21.44
N ASN A 22 -12.68 2.71 -21.53
CA ASN A 22 -13.07 3.54 -22.68
C ASN A 22 -11.98 3.63 -23.76
N SER A 23 -10.80 3.07 -23.54
CA SER A 23 -9.68 3.11 -24.50
C SER A 23 -9.60 1.80 -25.28
N LYS A 24 -9.64 1.88 -26.61
CA LYS A 24 -9.40 0.71 -27.47
C LYS A 24 -7.91 0.41 -27.62
N ASP A 25 -7.07 1.44 -27.56
CA ASP A 25 -5.63 1.33 -27.77
C ASP A 25 -4.89 0.70 -26.58
N ASP A 26 -5.55 0.63 -25.42
CA ASP A 26 -4.98 0.09 -24.19
C ASP A 26 -5.44 -1.33 -23.86
N GLN A 27 -6.24 -1.93 -24.75
CA GLN A 27 -6.71 -3.31 -24.59
C GLN A 27 -5.53 -4.31 -24.61
N GLY A 28 -5.54 -5.23 -23.66
CA GLY A 28 -4.50 -6.25 -23.52
C GLY A 28 -3.18 -5.77 -22.92
N LYS A 29 -3.04 -4.49 -22.58
CA LYS A 29 -1.87 -3.97 -21.88
C LYS A 29 -1.99 -4.17 -20.37
N ILE A 30 -0.84 -4.28 -19.70
CA ILE A 30 -0.75 -4.36 -18.25
C ILE A 30 -0.44 -2.96 -17.71
N TYR A 31 -1.16 -2.57 -16.67
CA TYR A 31 -0.99 -1.33 -15.94
C TYR A 31 -0.74 -1.60 -14.46
N GLU A 32 0.21 -0.92 -13.88
CA GLU A 32 0.49 -0.95 -12.44
C GLU A 32 0.16 0.43 -11.85
N PHE A 33 -0.79 0.48 -10.94
CA PHE A 33 -1.23 1.73 -10.35
C PHE A 33 -0.66 1.93 -8.96
N GLY A 34 0.14 2.96 -8.80
CA GLY A 34 0.69 3.45 -7.53
C GLY A 34 0.51 4.95 -7.41
N GLY A 35 0.49 5.43 -6.19
CA GLY A 35 0.52 6.86 -5.90
C GLY A 35 1.92 7.46 -6.05
N PRO A 36 2.08 8.78 -5.80
CA PRO A 36 3.37 9.44 -5.91
C PRO A 36 4.30 9.16 -4.72
N ASP A 37 3.78 8.67 -3.60
CA ASP A 37 4.56 8.42 -2.39
C ASP A 37 4.97 6.95 -2.31
N ILE A 38 6.28 6.71 -2.16
CA ILE A 38 6.82 5.40 -1.80
C ILE A 38 7.19 5.47 -0.32
N MET A 39 6.59 4.61 0.49
CA MET A 39 6.68 4.65 1.95
C MET A 39 6.93 3.26 2.53
N THR A 40 7.68 3.20 3.61
CA THR A 40 7.73 1.99 4.45
C THR A 40 6.47 1.90 5.31
N MET A 41 6.18 0.71 5.84
CA MET A 41 5.06 0.53 6.77
C MET A 41 5.18 1.43 8.01
N LYS A 42 6.40 1.66 8.48
CA LYS A 42 6.69 2.58 9.58
C LYS A 42 6.24 4.01 9.24
N GLU A 43 6.63 4.51 8.06
CA GLU A 43 6.24 5.86 7.61
C GLU A 43 4.73 6.00 7.41
N VAL A 44 4.05 4.93 6.96
CA VAL A 44 2.58 4.92 6.89
C VAL A 44 1.96 5.07 8.28
N TYR A 45 2.44 4.31 9.28
CA TYR A 45 1.95 4.46 10.65
C TYR A 45 2.30 5.82 11.25
N GLU A 46 3.49 6.36 11.00
CA GLU A 46 3.89 7.70 11.46
C GLU A 46 2.98 8.78 10.84
N LEU A 47 2.62 8.66 9.57
CA LEU A 47 1.68 9.56 8.91
C LEU A 47 0.30 9.52 9.58
N ILE A 48 -0.23 8.32 9.86
CA ILE A 48 -1.52 8.12 10.54
C ILE A 48 -1.48 8.71 11.95
N LEU A 49 -0.47 8.37 12.75
CA LEU A 49 -0.32 8.86 14.12
C LEU A 49 -0.20 10.38 14.17
N LYS A 50 0.57 10.96 13.24
CA LYS A 50 0.70 12.42 13.10
C LYS A 50 -0.63 13.07 12.75
N THR A 51 -1.39 12.49 11.83
CA THR A 51 -2.70 13.03 11.41
C THR A 51 -3.72 12.98 12.54
N LEU A 52 -3.70 11.93 13.36
CA LEU A 52 -4.58 11.76 14.52
C LEU A 52 -4.08 12.48 15.77
N GLU A 53 -2.92 13.16 15.69
CA GLU A 53 -2.25 13.82 16.83
C GLU A 53 -1.97 12.86 18.01
N ILE A 54 -1.85 11.56 17.74
CA ILE A 54 -1.61 10.52 18.75
C ILE A 54 -0.11 10.25 18.87
N LYS A 55 0.41 10.36 20.08
CA LYS A 55 1.80 10.01 20.39
C LYS A 55 1.88 8.53 20.81
N ARG A 56 2.42 7.68 19.97
CA ARG A 56 2.66 6.25 20.25
C ARG A 56 4.07 5.87 19.81
N LEU A 57 4.71 5.02 20.61
CA LEU A 57 6.01 4.44 20.25
C LEU A 57 5.79 3.26 19.29
N LEU A 58 6.38 3.33 18.10
CA LEU A 58 6.40 2.23 17.16
C LEU A 58 7.60 1.33 17.46
N ILE A 59 7.34 0.14 17.97
CA ILE A 59 8.38 -0.85 18.29
C ILE A 59 8.51 -1.81 17.11
N PRO A 60 9.68 -1.92 16.47
CA PRO A 60 9.89 -2.87 15.38
C PRO A 60 9.85 -4.30 15.94
N ALA A 61 8.92 -5.11 15.44
CA ALA A 61 8.88 -6.53 15.78
C ALA A 61 9.87 -7.32 14.91
N PRO A 62 10.78 -8.10 15.50
CA PRO A 62 11.67 -8.99 14.75
C PRO A 62 10.86 -9.99 13.92
N THR A 63 11.31 -10.25 12.68
CA THR A 63 10.60 -11.17 11.76
C THR A 63 10.46 -12.58 12.34
N VAL A 64 11.39 -12.99 13.20
CA VAL A 64 11.35 -14.30 13.88
C VAL A 64 10.19 -14.34 14.89
N ALA A 65 10.03 -13.29 15.70
CA ALA A 65 8.91 -13.17 16.64
C ALA A 65 7.56 -13.13 15.89
N ALA A 66 7.47 -12.38 14.81
CA ALA A 66 6.27 -12.33 13.96
C ALA A 66 5.90 -13.71 13.39
N LYS A 67 6.90 -14.51 12.96
CA LYS A 67 6.66 -15.87 12.47
C LYS A 67 6.17 -16.83 13.59
N LEU A 68 6.73 -16.73 14.78
CA LEU A 68 6.29 -17.53 15.92
C LEU A 68 4.84 -17.19 16.31
N ILE A 69 4.54 -15.89 16.43
CA ILE A 69 3.17 -15.41 16.72
C ILE A 69 2.21 -15.88 15.63
N ALA A 70 2.57 -15.74 14.34
CA ALA A 70 1.73 -16.19 13.22
C ALA A 70 1.49 -17.71 13.26
N THR A 71 2.49 -18.50 13.71
CA THR A 71 2.36 -19.96 13.82
C THR A 71 1.32 -20.34 14.88
N PHE A 72 1.36 -19.70 16.04
CA PHE A 72 0.37 -19.95 17.10
C PHE A 72 -0.98 -19.33 16.79
N ALA A 73 -1.02 -18.14 16.14
CA ALA A 73 -2.26 -17.50 15.75
C ALA A 73 -3.06 -18.31 14.71
N GLN A 74 -2.40 -19.13 13.87
CA GLN A 74 -3.09 -20.02 12.93
C GLN A 74 -3.89 -21.15 13.58
N LEU A 75 -3.71 -21.38 14.90
CA LEU A 75 -4.54 -22.31 15.67
C LEU A 75 -5.87 -21.70 16.09
N LEU A 76 -6.05 -20.38 15.92
CA LEU A 76 -7.30 -19.68 16.17
C LEU A 76 -8.23 -19.79 14.95
N PRO A 77 -9.56 -19.80 15.15
CA PRO A 77 -10.54 -19.92 14.05
C PRO A 77 -10.44 -18.79 13.03
N ASP A 78 -10.03 -17.57 13.44
CA ASP A 78 -9.86 -16.39 12.57
C ASP A 78 -8.49 -15.74 12.81
N PRO A 79 -7.42 -16.25 12.18
CA PRO A 79 -6.07 -15.72 12.42
C PRO A 79 -5.90 -14.35 11.75
N ILE A 80 -5.66 -13.31 12.53
CA ILE A 80 -5.37 -11.94 12.06
C ILE A 80 -4.02 -11.88 11.33
N ILE A 81 -3.07 -12.74 11.72
CA ILE A 81 -1.73 -12.81 11.12
C ILE A 81 -1.47 -14.23 10.64
N THR A 82 -1.25 -14.38 9.32
CA THR A 82 -0.90 -15.66 8.69
C THR A 82 0.57 -15.69 8.30
N ARG A 83 1.14 -16.90 8.13
CA ARG A 83 2.52 -17.06 7.63
C ARG A 83 2.70 -16.45 6.24
N ASP A 84 1.66 -16.48 5.41
CA ASP A 84 1.74 -15.94 4.06
C ASP A 84 1.72 -14.41 4.07
N LEU A 85 0.95 -13.79 4.98
CA LEU A 85 1.03 -12.35 5.20
C LEU A 85 2.46 -11.93 5.60
N VAL A 86 3.10 -12.67 6.51
CA VAL A 86 4.50 -12.39 6.92
C VAL A 86 5.48 -12.58 5.74
N LYS A 87 5.21 -13.51 4.80
CA LYS A 87 6.04 -13.65 3.60
C LYS A 87 5.86 -12.48 2.64
N ILE A 88 4.61 -12.08 2.37
CA ILE A 88 4.28 -10.94 1.49
C ILE A 88 4.93 -9.65 2.00
N LEU A 89 4.92 -9.44 3.32
CA LEU A 89 5.56 -8.30 3.96
C LEU A 89 7.10 -8.25 3.81
N LYS A 90 7.74 -9.17 3.10
CA LYS A 90 9.18 -9.14 2.81
C LYS A 90 9.52 -8.54 1.46
N PHE A 91 8.55 -8.40 0.59
CA PHE A 91 8.74 -7.89 -0.76
C PHE A 91 8.27 -6.44 -0.84
N ASP A 92 8.98 -5.65 -1.63
CA ASP A 92 8.54 -4.30 -1.96
C ASP A 92 7.31 -4.39 -2.86
N ASN A 93 6.30 -3.60 -2.53
CA ASN A 93 5.08 -3.46 -3.32
C ASN A 93 5.04 -2.05 -3.93
N VAL A 94 5.86 -1.87 -4.94
CA VAL A 94 6.02 -0.62 -5.68
C VAL A 94 5.88 -0.88 -7.17
N VAL A 95 5.41 0.13 -7.90
CA VAL A 95 5.25 0.07 -9.35
C VAL A 95 6.62 -0.09 -10.02
N ASN A 96 6.69 -0.94 -11.04
CA ASN A 96 7.89 -1.10 -11.84
C ASN A 96 8.07 0.14 -12.75
N GLU A 97 9.29 0.68 -12.81
CA GLU A 97 9.62 1.86 -13.61
C GLU A 97 9.31 1.71 -15.12
N LYS A 98 9.27 0.47 -15.62
CA LYS A 98 8.98 0.15 -17.03
C LYS A 98 7.50 -0.12 -17.30
N SER A 99 6.65 -0.14 -16.28
CA SER A 99 5.23 -0.42 -16.40
C SER A 99 4.45 0.81 -16.88
N ASN A 100 3.33 0.56 -17.56
CA ASN A 100 2.34 1.61 -17.76
C ASN A 100 1.69 1.96 -16.43
N THR A 101 1.52 3.26 -16.16
CA THR A 101 1.05 3.76 -14.87
C THR A 101 -0.12 4.73 -15.06
N LEU A 102 -0.63 5.31 -13.98
CA LEU A 102 -1.61 6.40 -14.05
C LEU A 102 -1.09 7.59 -14.88
N ALA A 103 0.21 7.89 -14.81
CA ALA A 103 0.81 8.95 -15.61
C ALA A 103 0.72 8.66 -17.12
N SER A 104 0.84 7.40 -17.54
CA SER A 104 0.65 6.99 -18.95
C SER A 104 -0.78 7.27 -19.45
N LEU A 105 -1.73 7.36 -18.53
CA LEU A 105 -3.13 7.72 -18.81
C LEU A 105 -3.41 9.23 -18.64
N ASN A 106 -2.38 10.05 -18.45
CA ASN A 106 -2.51 11.47 -18.12
C ASN A 106 -3.30 11.73 -16.82
N ILE A 107 -3.21 10.83 -15.84
CA ILE A 107 -3.81 10.97 -14.52
C ILE A 107 -2.70 11.30 -13.53
N SER A 108 -2.82 12.46 -12.87
CA SER A 108 -1.90 12.88 -11.81
C SER A 108 -2.36 12.28 -10.48
N ALA A 109 -1.66 11.25 -10.00
CA ALA A 109 -2.01 10.59 -8.76
C ALA A 109 -1.79 11.51 -7.53
N GLN A 110 -2.71 11.45 -6.58
CA GLN A 110 -2.70 12.28 -5.38
C GLN A 110 -1.83 11.66 -4.27
N SER A 111 -1.12 12.52 -3.55
CA SER A 111 -0.25 12.11 -2.44
C SER A 111 -1.07 11.62 -1.23
N SER A 112 -0.64 10.50 -0.66
CA SER A 112 -1.18 9.98 0.60
C SER A 112 -1.09 10.99 1.74
N LYS A 113 -0.07 11.84 1.75
CA LYS A 113 0.10 12.91 2.76
C LYS A 113 -0.98 13.98 2.68
N VAL A 114 -1.58 14.17 1.51
CA VAL A 114 -2.70 15.10 1.29
C VAL A 114 -4.04 14.40 1.60
N ILE A 115 -4.17 13.16 1.16
CA ILE A 115 -5.43 12.42 1.23
C ILE A 115 -5.73 11.88 2.63
N VAL A 116 -4.75 11.27 3.32
CA VAL A 116 -4.96 10.67 4.65
C VAL A 116 -5.59 11.65 5.65
N PRO A 117 -5.16 12.92 5.77
CA PRO A 117 -5.80 13.87 6.67
C PRO A 117 -7.28 14.19 6.35
N THR A 118 -7.75 13.90 5.15
CA THR A 118 -9.16 14.15 4.79
C THR A 118 -10.10 13.07 5.32
N TYR A 119 -9.56 11.88 5.64
CA TYR A 119 -10.32 10.74 6.16
C TYR A 119 -10.22 10.56 7.67
N LEU A 120 -9.12 11.01 8.27
CA LEU A 120 -8.77 10.76 9.67
C LEU A 120 -8.93 12.04 10.52
N LYS A 121 -10.04 12.71 10.38
CA LYS A 121 -10.39 13.85 11.26
C LYS A 121 -11.36 13.43 12.34
#